data_5559cd9c37076e42924bd9fd9e667ec2
#
_entry.id   5559cd9c37076e42924bd9fd9e667ec2
#
_cell.length_a   1.000
_cell.length_b   1.000
_cell.length_c   1.000
_cell.angle_alpha   90.00
_cell.angle_beta   90.00
_cell.angle_gamma   90.00
#
_symmetry.space_group_name_H-M   'P 1'
#
loop_
_entity.id
_entity.type
_entity.pdbx_description
1 polymer ?
#
loop_
_entity_poly.entity_id
_entity_poly.type
_entity_poly.pdbx_seq_one_letter_code
_entity_poly.pdbx_strand_id
1 'polypeptide(L)'
;MAPCARTAVVHLVWGPAGLAPFETFLASYVRHGAGAEHDLVLLYNGFDSEAAREGHRARAADLAAREIVLDKPCLDLAAYATAALALDHERVCFVNSYSEIAVPGWLGLLEAALADPTAGAAGATGSWASHLSYNLFQLGVPSRYGRSFPGQRAARDAMHEITGTPLPSTPAYWLYTLAQVARHGRATGRFPAAHLRTNAFLIDRARFLAMDTAAAQTKWDTYLHESGPRSITARLRVAATPPVVVDARGAARRPGDWHRGDVFFQADQEDLLVLDNQTRSYTAATPAQREVLSAFAWGDAARPRR
;
A
#
# COMPACT_ATOMS: atom_id res chain seq x y z
N MET A 1 -16.12 -23.29 -21.45
CA MET A 1 -15.52 -22.25 -20.61
C MET A 1 -14.02 -22.48 -20.65
N ALA A 2 -13.22 -21.46 -21.01
CA ALA A 2 -11.77 -21.54 -20.86
C ALA A 2 -11.45 -21.76 -19.36
N PRO A 3 -10.39 -22.53 -19.02
CA PRO A 3 -9.97 -22.65 -17.64
C PRO A 3 -9.64 -21.24 -17.11
N CYS A 4 -10.09 -20.94 -15.88
CA CYS A 4 -9.77 -19.72 -15.17
C CYS A 4 -8.23 -19.67 -14.94
N ALA A 5 -7.59 -18.53 -15.17
CA ALA A 5 -6.19 -18.38 -14.83
C ALA A 5 -5.97 -18.63 -13.33
N ARG A 6 -4.77 -19.05 -12.95
CA ARG A 6 -4.45 -19.29 -11.52
C ARG A 6 -4.52 -18.03 -10.67
N THR A 7 -4.21 -16.88 -11.26
CA THR A 7 -4.11 -15.57 -10.58
C THR A 7 -5.13 -14.59 -11.14
N ALA A 8 -5.85 -13.88 -10.26
CA ALA A 8 -6.62 -12.69 -10.61
C ALA A 8 -5.83 -11.43 -10.25
N VAL A 9 -5.70 -10.50 -11.18
CA VAL A 9 -5.27 -9.13 -10.92
C VAL A 9 -6.50 -8.27 -10.67
N VAL A 10 -6.70 -7.85 -9.43
CA VAL A 10 -7.86 -7.05 -9.00
C VAL A 10 -7.45 -5.60 -8.87
N HIS A 11 -7.84 -4.78 -9.85
CA HIS A 11 -7.63 -3.33 -9.78
C HIS A 11 -8.83 -2.63 -9.17
N LEU A 12 -8.60 -1.89 -8.09
CA LEU A 12 -9.64 -1.10 -7.41
C LEU A 12 -9.91 0.19 -8.18
N VAL A 13 -11.09 0.30 -8.77
CA VAL A 13 -11.55 1.52 -9.46
C VAL A 13 -12.37 2.36 -8.49
N TRP A 14 -11.78 3.43 -7.97
CA TRP A 14 -12.43 4.34 -7.02
C TRP A 14 -13.14 5.47 -7.75
N GLY A 15 -14.46 5.45 -7.81
CA GLY A 15 -15.28 6.41 -8.55
C GLY A 15 -14.99 7.88 -8.21
N PRO A 16 -14.92 8.28 -6.91
CA PRO A 16 -14.61 9.66 -6.55
C PRO A 16 -13.22 10.17 -6.99
N ALA A 17 -12.29 9.29 -7.36
CA ALA A 17 -11.00 9.70 -7.91
C ALA A 17 -11.09 10.18 -9.38
N GLY A 18 -12.22 9.93 -10.05
CA GLY A 18 -12.41 10.25 -11.45
C GLY A 18 -11.65 9.31 -12.41
N LEU A 19 -11.61 9.67 -13.67
CA LEU A 19 -11.03 8.85 -14.74
C LEU A 19 -9.50 8.84 -14.75
N ALA A 20 -8.84 9.94 -14.41
CA ALA A 20 -7.40 10.09 -14.63
C ALA A 20 -6.52 9.02 -13.97
N PRO A 21 -6.72 8.62 -12.69
CA PRO A 21 -5.95 7.52 -12.12
C PRO A 21 -6.20 6.19 -12.82
N PHE A 22 -7.44 5.93 -13.22
CA PHE A 22 -7.80 4.71 -13.93
C PHE A 22 -7.16 4.64 -15.32
N GLU A 23 -7.17 5.74 -16.08
CA GLU A 23 -6.48 5.85 -17.37
C GLU A 23 -4.97 5.64 -17.23
N THR A 24 -4.36 6.18 -16.16
CA THR A 24 -2.95 5.97 -15.84
C THR A 24 -2.65 4.48 -15.60
N PHE A 25 -3.50 3.80 -14.80
CA PHE A 25 -3.37 2.37 -14.59
C PHE A 25 -3.49 1.60 -15.91
N LEU A 26 -4.56 1.81 -16.67
CA LEU A 26 -4.81 1.10 -17.94
C LEU A 26 -3.66 1.28 -18.93
N ALA A 27 -3.20 2.52 -19.12
CA ALA A 27 -2.10 2.82 -20.03
C ALA A 27 -0.81 2.09 -19.62
N SER A 28 -0.50 2.06 -18.33
CA SER A 28 0.68 1.38 -17.82
C SER A 28 0.53 -0.14 -17.86
N TYR A 29 -0.64 -0.67 -17.55
CA TYR A 29 -0.95 -2.10 -17.60
C TYR A 29 -0.82 -2.67 -19.01
N VAL A 30 -1.34 -1.94 -20.02
CA VAL A 30 -1.20 -2.33 -21.43
C VAL A 30 0.25 -2.22 -21.92
N ARG A 31 0.97 -1.17 -21.48
CA ARG A 31 2.36 -0.93 -21.87
C ARG A 31 3.31 -2.00 -21.33
N HIS A 32 3.09 -2.44 -20.09
CA HIS A 32 3.97 -3.34 -19.38
C HIS A 32 3.33 -4.71 -19.21
N GLY A 33 3.64 -5.63 -20.14
CA GLY A 33 3.16 -7.02 -20.06
C GLY A 33 3.43 -7.61 -18.65
N ALA A 34 2.45 -8.32 -18.11
CA ALA A 34 2.49 -8.82 -16.74
C ALA A 34 3.55 -9.90 -16.47
N GLY A 35 3.96 -10.65 -17.53
CA GLY A 35 4.94 -11.72 -17.40
C GLY A 35 4.40 -13.01 -16.77
N ALA A 36 3.11 -13.06 -16.47
CA ALA A 36 2.39 -14.24 -15.98
C ALA A 36 0.96 -14.23 -16.50
N GLU A 37 0.39 -15.43 -16.69
CA GLU A 37 -1.01 -15.60 -17.07
C GLU A 37 -1.93 -15.20 -15.91
N HIS A 38 -2.95 -14.39 -16.21
CA HIS A 38 -3.88 -13.90 -15.20
C HIS A 38 -5.18 -13.42 -15.82
N ASP A 39 -6.24 -13.35 -15.02
CA ASP A 39 -7.48 -12.66 -15.35
C ASP A 39 -7.48 -11.26 -14.74
N LEU A 40 -7.81 -10.24 -15.56
CA LEU A 40 -8.00 -8.87 -15.04
C LEU A 40 -9.40 -8.73 -14.47
N VAL A 41 -9.48 -8.20 -13.26
CA VAL A 41 -10.74 -7.89 -12.55
C VAL A 41 -10.77 -6.41 -12.21
N LEU A 42 -11.78 -5.70 -12.69
CA LEU A 42 -12.05 -4.31 -12.34
C LEU A 42 -13.06 -4.27 -11.19
N LEU A 43 -12.61 -3.84 -10.03
CA LEU A 43 -13.42 -3.73 -8.82
C LEU A 43 -13.92 -2.30 -8.67
N TYR A 44 -15.16 -2.05 -9.11
CA TYR A 44 -15.80 -0.74 -9.05
C TYR A 44 -16.31 -0.43 -7.64
N ASN A 45 -15.82 0.67 -7.06
CA ASN A 45 -16.13 1.10 -5.71
C ASN A 45 -16.50 2.60 -5.67
N GLY A 46 -17.59 2.95 -5.00
CA GLY A 46 -18.02 4.35 -4.84
C GLY A 46 -18.67 4.95 -6.08
N PHE A 47 -19.42 4.16 -6.83
CA PHE A 47 -20.23 4.64 -7.96
C PHE A 47 -21.71 4.57 -7.61
N ASP A 48 -22.39 5.69 -7.79
CA ASP A 48 -23.83 5.83 -7.42
C ASP A 48 -24.79 5.24 -8.46
N SER A 49 -24.31 5.00 -9.69
CA SER A 49 -25.14 4.50 -10.80
C SER A 49 -24.32 3.80 -11.87
N GLU A 50 -24.99 3.07 -12.76
CA GLU A 50 -24.37 2.48 -13.94
C GLU A 50 -23.86 3.56 -14.89
N ALA A 51 -24.62 4.65 -15.09
CA ALA A 51 -24.21 5.78 -15.90
C ALA A 51 -22.91 6.42 -15.40
N ALA A 52 -22.68 6.47 -14.10
CA ALA A 52 -21.43 6.98 -13.53
C ALA A 52 -20.21 6.11 -13.87
N ARG A 53 -20.41 4.80 -14.11
CA ARG A 53 -19.34 3.86 -14.50
C ARG A 53 -19.05 3.84 -16.00
N GLU A 54 -19.96 4.34 -16.82
CA GLU A 54 -19.89 4.20 -18.30
C GLU A 54 -18.57 4.73 -18.87
N GLY A 55 -18.11 5.90 -18.39
CA GLY A 55 -16.83 6.46 -18.83
C GLY A 55 -15.63 5.56 -18.51
N HIS A 56 -15.65 4.84 -17.38
CA HIS A 56 -14.60 3.88 -17.00
C HIS A 56 -14.71 2.61 -17.83
N ARG A 57 -15.93 2.08 -18.05
CA ARG A 57 -16.17 0.91 -18.87
C ARG A 57 -15.70 1.12 -20.31
N ALA A 58 -16.03 2.27 -20.89
CA ALA A 58 -15.60 2.63 -22.24
C ALA A 58 -14.06 2.64 -22.41
N ARG A 59 -13.32 3.04 -21.37
CA ARG A 59 -11.85 3.03 -21.38
C ARG A 59 -11.26 1.61 -21.32
N ALA A 60 -11.98 0.66 -20.75
CA ALA A 60 -11.54 -0.73 -20.60
C ALA A 60 -12.19 -1.69 -21.60
N ALA A 61 -12.97 -1.19 -22.57
CA ALA A 61 -13.79 -2.01 -23.47
C ALA A 61 -12.96 -3.04 -24.28
N ASP A 62 -11.73 -2.69 -24.65
CA ASP A 62 -10.83 -3.58 -25.40
C ASP A 62 -10.10 -4.61 -24.52
N LEU A 63 -10.28 -4.55 -23.20
CA LEU A 63 -9.67 -5.48 -22.26
C LEU A 63 -10.68 -6.57 -21.88
N ALA A 64 -10.25 -7.82 -21.90
CA ALA A 64 -11.05 -8.94 -21.41
C ALA A 64 -11.10 -8.94 -19.87
N ALA A 65 -11.69 -7.88 -19.31
CA ALA A 65 -11.76 -7.71 -17.86
C ALA A 65 -13.10 -8.18 -17.30
N ARG A 66 -13.06 -8.93 -16.19
CA ARG A 66 -14.24 -9.21 -15.36
C ARG A 66 -14.55 -7.99 -14.49
N GLU A 67 -15.82 -7.65 -14.36
CA GLU A 67 -16.27 -6.57 -13.49
C GLU A 67 -16.86 -7.11 -12.19
N ILE A 68 -16.51 -6.48 -11.08
CA ILE A 68 -17.17 -6.62 -9.78
C ILE A 68 -17.57 -5.22 -9.34
N VAL A 69 -18.86 -5.04 -9.02
CA VAL A 69 -19.40 -3.76 -8.59
C VAL A 69 -19.82 -3.88 -7.13
N LEU A 70 -19.32 -2.95 -6.29
CA LEU A 70 -19.72 -2.91 -4.89
C LEU A 70 -21.03 -2.12 -4.72
N ASP A 71 -21.96 -2.66 -3.99
CA ASP A 71 -23.26 -2.02 -3.72
C ASP A 71 -23.13 -0.76 -2.85
N LYS A 72 -22.11 -0.73 -2.00
CA LYS A 72 -21.83 0.39 -1.10
C LYS A 72 -20.35 0.72 -1.11
N PRO A 73 -19.99 2.01 -1.08
CA PRO A 73 -18.59 2.42 -0.98
C PRO A 73 -17.98 1.92 0.33
N CYS A 74 -16.78 1.36 0.23
CA CYS A 74 -16.01 0.90 1.37
C CYS A 74 -14.52 1.17 1.16
N LEU A 75 -13.72 0.94 2.19
CA LEU A 75 -12.28 1.10 2.11
C LEU A 75 -11.62 -0.09 1.39
N ASP A 76 -10.41 0.09 0.90
CA ASP A 76 -9.69 -0.83 0.01
C ASP A 76 -9.62 -2.28 0.53
N LEU A 77 -9.26 -2.51 1.78
CA LEU A 77 -9.18 -3.88 2.33
C LEU A 77 -10.54 -4.58 2.38
N ALA A 78 -11.62 -3.87 2.69
CA ALA A 78 -12.97 -4.43 2.67
C ALA A 78 -13.43 -4.69 1.23
N ALA A 79 -13.09 -3.79 0.29
CA ALA A 79 -13.33 -3.99 -1.14
C ALA A 79 -12.59 -5.23 -1.66
N TYR A 80 -11.33 -5.39 -1.32
CA TYR A 80 -10.53 -6.57 -1.67
C TYR A 80 -11.09 -7.87 -1.10
N ALA A 81 -11.60 -7.85 0.14
CA ALA A 81 -12.25 -9.01 0.72
C ALA A 81 -13.50 -9.42 -0.06
N THR A 82 -14.32 -8.45 -0.47
CA THR A 82 -15.51 -8.70 -1.30
C THR A 82 -15.13 -9.29 -2.65
N ALA A 83 -14.11 -8.74 -3.30
CA ALA A 83 -13.59 -9.29 -4.56
C ALA A 83 -13.07 -10.73 -4.38
N ALA A 84 -12.27 -10.98 -3.35
CA ALA A 84 -11.72 -12.30 -3.07
C ALA A 84 -12.80 -13.35 -2.81
N LEU A 85 -13.92 -12.98 -2.18
CA LEU A 85 -15.07 -13.87 -1.97
C LEU A 85 -15.79 -14.21 -3.29
N ALA A 86 -15.83 -13.28 -4.24
CA ALA A 86 -16.50 -13.45 -5.53
C ALA A 86 -15.64 -14.16 -6.61
N LEU A 87 -14.42 -14.51 -6.29
CA LEU A 87 -13.43 -15.11 -7.20
C LEU A 87 -13.13 -16.56 -6.78
N ASP A 88 -12.79 -17.40 -7.77
CA ASP A 88 -12.40 -18.80 -7.56
C ASP A 88 -10.90 -19.06 -7.79
N HIS A 89 -10.13 -18.03 -8.12
CA HIS A 89 -8.69 -18.09 -8.36
C HIS A 89 -7.93 -18.58 -7.12
N GLU A 90 -6.80 -19.23 -7.33
CA GLU A 90 -5.92 -19.65 -6.23
C GLU A 90 -5.24 -18.44 -5.58
N ARG A 91 -4.86 -17.46 -6.40
CA ARG A 91 -4.13 -16.26 -6.00
C ARG A 91 -4.86 -14.99 -6.41
N VAL A 92 -4.67 -13.95 -5.63
CA VAL A 92 -5.17 -12.61 -5.92
C VAL A 92 -4.04 -11.60 -5.80
N CYS A 93 -3.89 -10.79 -6.84
CA CYS A 93 -2.98 -9.64 -6.85
C CYS A 93 -3.82 -8.38 -6.78
N PHE A 94 -3.85 -7.72 -5.63
CA PHE A 94 -4.58 -6.47 -5.46
C PHE A 94 -3.72 -5.29 -5.90
N VAL A 95 -4.33 -4.38 -6.64
CA VAL A 95 -3.70 -3.16 -7.17
C VAL A 95 -4.61 -1.97 -6.85
N ASN A 96 -4.09 -1.01 -6.12
CA ASN A 96 -4.83 0.16 -5.64
C ASN A 96 -5.19 1.13 -6.79
N SER A 97 -6.19 1.98 -6.57
CA SER A 97 -6.74 2.94 -7.54
C SER A 97 -5.71 3.93 -8.12
N TYR A 98 -4.69 4.27 -7.37
CA TYR A 98 -3.66 5.24 -7.79
C TYR A 98 -2.38 4.58 -8.32
N SER A 99 -2.44 3.27 -8.54
CA SER A 99 -1.28 2.50 -8.98
C SER A 99 -1.00 2.69 -10.48
N GLU A 100 0.28 2.69 -10.80
CA GLU A 100 0.83 2.71 -12.15
C GLU A 100 1.90 1.63 -12.24
N ILE A 101 1.79 0.75 -13.22
CA ILE A 101 2.78 -0.31 -13.44
C ILE A 101 4.06 0.31 -13.99
N ALA A 102 5.20 0.04 -13.36
CA ALA A 102 6.46 0.67 -13.72
C ALA A 102 7.33 -0.16 -14.66
N VAL A 103 7.22 -1.49 -14.63
CA VAL A 103 8.14 -2.37 -15.35
C VAL A 103 7.42 -3.56 -16.00
N PRO A 104 7.92 -4.08 -17.13
CA PRO A 104 7.40 -5.32 -17.72
C PRO A 104 7.72 -6.52 -16.82
N GLY A 105 6.87 -7.55 -16.88
CA GLY A 105 7.03 -8.77 -16.08
C GLY A 105 6.69 -8.63 -14.60
N TRP A 106 6.12 -7.50 -14.19
CA TRP A 106 5.85 -7.14 -12.79
C TRP A 106 5.09 -8.22 -11.99
N LEU A 107 4.07 -8.85 -12.57
CA LEU A 107 3.31 -9.92 -11.92
C LEU A 107 4.13 -11.21 -11.84
N GLY A 108 4.84 -11.55 -12.91
CA GLY A 108 5.75 -12.69 -12.93
C GLY A 108 6.84 -12.62 -11.85
N LEU A 109 7.36 -11.42 -11.56
CA LEU A 109 8.32 -11.19 -10.48
C LEU A 109 7.67 -11.42 -9.10
N LEU A 110 6.43 -10.97 -8.89
CA LEU A 110 5.68 -11.24 -7.66
C LEU A 110 5.38 -12.73 -7.50
N GLU A 111 4.98 -13.41 -8.58
CA GLU A 111 4.71 -14.85 -8.57
C GLU A 111 5.96 -15.69 -8.28
N ALA A 112 7.08 -15.32 -8.90
CA ALA A 112 8.37 -15.98 -8.63
C ALA A 112 8.78 -15.84 -7.16
N ALA A 113 8.57 -14.68 -6.55
CA ALA A 113 8.85 -14.45 -5.14
C ALA A 113 7.90 -15.23 -4.21
N LEU A 114 6.63 -15.40 -4.59
CA LEU A 114 5.65 -16.17 -3.83
C LEU A 114 5.77 -17.68 -4.04
N ALA A 115 6.56 -18.12 -5.02
CA ALA A 115 6.91 -19.55 -5.19
C ALA A 115 7.81 -20.08 -4.06
N ASP A 116 8.51 -19.20 -3.32
CA ASP A 116 9.17 -19.57 -2.06
C ASP A 116 8.12 -19.94 -1.01
N PRO A 117 8.02 -21.19 -0.54
CA PRO A 117 6.98 -21.63 0.40
C PRO A 117 7.07 -20.91 1.76
N THR A 118 8.18 -20.24 2.04
CA THR A 118 8.37 -19.45 3.25
C THR A 118 7.88 -18.00 3.10
N ALA A 119 7.45 -17.57 1.90
CA ALA A 119 6.84 -16.29 1.66
C ALA A 119 5.30 -16.39 1.74
N GLY A 120 4.66 -15.57 2.54
CA GLY A 120 3.21 -15.58 2.70
C GLY A 120 2.47 -14.61 1.80
N ALA A 121 3.15 -13.60 1.32
CA ALA A 121 2.69 -12.64 0.31
C ALA A 121 3.91 -11.98 -0.35
N ALA A 122 3.73 -11.50 -1.57
CA ALA A 122 4.73 -10.71 -2.29
C ALA A 122 4.14 -9.34 -2.65
N GLY A 123 4.76 -8.25 -2.24
CA GLY A 123 4.27 -6.90 -2.53
C GLY A 123 5.30 -6.00 -3.17
N ALA A 124 4.83 -4.96 -3.83
CA ALA A 124 5.68 -3.98 -4.51
C ALA A 124 6.37 -3.04 -3.51
N THR A 125 5.77 -2.76 -2.37
CA THR A 125 6.30 -1.84 -1.38
C THR A 125 5.98 -2.26 0.05
N GLY A 126 6.83 -1.84 0.98
CA GLY A 126 6.66 -2.00 2.41
C GLY A 126 7.21 -0.80 3.17
N SER A 127 6.97 -0.74 4.46
CA SER A 127 7.47 0.34 5.32
C SER A 127 7.67 -0.15 6.75
N TRP A 128 8.50 0.54 7.53
CA TRP A 128 8.64 0.36 8.97
C TRP A 128 7.93 1.46 9.75
N ALA A 129 7.21 2.35 9.08
CA ALA A 129 6.57 3.50 9.68
C ALA A 129 5.70 3.13 10.89
N SER A 130 5.71 3.98 11.89
CA SER A 130 4.89 3.85 13.10
C SER A 130 4.34 5.21 13.50
N HIS A 131 3.05 5.40 13.34
CA HIS A 131 2.38 6.61 13.79
C HIS A 131 2.49 6.80 15.32
N LEU A 132 2.48 5.72 16.08
CA LEU A 132 2.71 5.80 17.53
C LEU A 132 4.08 6.41 17.83
N SER A 133 5.14 5.87 17.25
CA SER A 133 6.49 6.37 17.49
C SER A 133 6.70 7.79 16.98
N TYR A 134 6.07 8.14 15.84
CA TYR A 134 6.10 9.51 15.32
C TYR A 134 5.41 10.49 16.28
N ASN A 135 4.23 10.16 16.78
CA ASN A 135 3.51 11.01 17.73
C ASN A 135 4.26 11.13 19.07
N LEU A 136 4.87 10.04 19.57
CA LEU A 136 5.72 10.08 20.75
C LEU A 136 6.94 11.00 20.54
N PHE A 137 7.59 10.93 19.37
CA PHE A 137 8.66 11.84 18.99
C PHE A 137 8.19 13.30 19.02
N GLN A 138 7.01 13.59 18.48
CA GLN A 138 6.42 14.94 18.49
C GLN A 138 6.14 15.45 19.92
N LEU A 139 5.89 14.58 20.88
CA LEU A 139 5.74 14.92 22.31
C LEU A 139 7.09 15.01 23.06
N GLY A 140 8.22 14.87 22.38
CA GLY A 140 9.54 14.89 22.99
C GLY A 140 9.92 13.60 23.75
N VAL A 141 9.13 12.52 23.58
CA VAL A 141 9.46 11.23 24.16
C VAL A 141 10.57 10.57 23.33
N PRO A 142 11.67 10.09 23.97
CA PRO A 142 12.74 9.41 23.28
C PRO A 142 12.21 8.24 22.44
N SER A 143 12.52 8.26 21.15
CA SER A 143 12.15 7.20 20.21
C SER A 143 13.27 7.02 19.18
N ARG A 144 13.26 5.90 18.45
CA ARG A 144 14.21 5.67 17.37
C ARG A 144 14.06 6.69 16.25
N TYR A 145 12.88 7.25 16.07
CA TYR A 145 12.67 8.36 15.14
C TYR A 145 13.45 9.63 15.52
N GLY A 146 13.67 9.88 16.82
CA GLY A 146 14.34 11.08 17.27
C GLY A 146 15.76 11.29 16.72
N ARG A 147 16.46 10.23 16.32
CA ARG A 147 17.77 10.32 15.65
C ARG A 147 17.67 10.59 14.15
N SER A 148 16.58 10.12 13.55
CA SER A 148 16.40 10.10 12.10
C SER A 148 15.79 11.37 11.55
N PHE A 149 15.04 12.12 12.37
CA PHE A 149 14.40 13.36 11.94
C PHE A 149 15.29 14.58 12.18
N PRO A 150 15.25 15.58 11.27
CA PRO A 150 16.02 16.83 11.40
C PRO A 150 15.58 17.71 12.57
N GLY A 151 14.44 17.42 13.20
CA GLY A 151 13.86 18.08 14.37
C GLY A 151 12.34 17.99 14.39
N GLN A 152 11.75 18.13 15.58
CA GLN A 152 10.28 17.98 15.73
C GLN A 152 9.50 18.95 14.87
N ARG A 153 9.91 20.23 14.84
CA ARG A 153 9.22 21.26 14.07
C ARG A 153 9.36 21.00 12.57
N ALA A 154 10.58 20.78 12.08
CA ALA A 154 10.84 20.52 10.67
C ALA A 154 10.10 19.25 10.19
N ALA A 155 10.12 18.17 10.98
CA ALA A 155 9.39 16.95 10.67
C ALA A 155 7.87 17.18 10.60
N ARG A 156 7.31 17.95 11.56
CA ARG A 156 5.89 18.29 11.58
C ARG A 156 5.49 19.12 10.37
N ASP A 157 6.24 20.19 10.09
CA ASP A 157 5.92 21.15 9.02
C ASP A 157 6.03 20.45 7.65
N ALA A 158 7.06 19.63 7.42
CA ALA A 158 7.20 18.85 6.19
C ALA A 158 6.10 17.79 6.04
N MET A 159 5.73 17.07 7.10
CA MET A 159 4.62 16.11 7.04
C MET A 159 3.29 16.79 6.77
N HIS A 160 3.06 17.99 7.32
CA HIS A 160 1.87 18.79 7.03
C HIS A 160 1.81 19.18 5.54
N GLU A 161 2.88 19.73 4.98
CA GLU A 161 2.97 20.08 3.56
C GLU A 161 2.69 18.89 2.64
N ILE A 162 3.25 17.72 2.96
CA ILE A 162 3.11 16.51 2.16
C ILE A 162 1.69 15.92 2.25
N THR A 163 1.11 15.89 3.45
CA THR A 163 -0.20 15.26 3.68
C THR A 163 -1.38 16.18 3.40
N GLY A 164 -1.15 17.48 3.28
CA GLY A 164 -2.21 18.49 3.13
C GLY A 164 -3.11 18.63 4.35
N THR A 165 -2.77 18.01 5.48
CA THR A 165 -3.61 18.04 6.70
C THR A 165 -3.45 19.37 7.40
N PRO A 166 -4.52 20.14 7.67
CA PRO A 166 -4.42 21.39 8.41
C PRO A 166 -3.75 21.20 9.78
N LEU A 167 -2.74 22.01 10.09
CA LEU A 167 -2.16 22.04 11.43
C LEU A 167 -3.06 22.82 12.37
N PRO A 168 -3.48 22.24 13.50
CA PRO A 168 -4.15 23.00 14.54
C PRO A 168 -3.19 24.03 15.15
N SER A 169 -3.74 25.05 15.83
CA SER A 169 -2.94 25.97 16.64
C SER A 169 -2.09 25.17 17.65
N THR A 170 -0.96 25.74 18.09
CA THR A 170 0.02 24.99 18.90
C THR A 170 -0.58 24.26 20.11
N PRO A 171 -1.48 24.84 20.94
CA PRO A 171 -2.10 24.10 22.05
C PRO A 171 -2.99 22.95 21.56
N ALA A 172 -3.78 23.16 20.51
CA ALA A 172 -4.65 22.12 19.93
C ALA A 172 -3.83 21.00 19.28
N TYR A 173 -2.66 21.30 18.71
CA TYR A 173 -1.73 20.30 18.18
C TYR A 173 -1.24 19.33 19.27
N TRP A 174 -0.87 19.82 20.43
CA TRP A 174 -0.42 18.99 21.53
C TRP A 174 -1.54 18.08 22.06
N LEU A 175 -2.76 18.62 22.21
CA LEU A 175 -3.93 17.84 22.60
C LEU A 175 -4.25 16.77 21.56
N TYR A 176 -4.21 17.11 20.28
CA TYR A 176 -4.38 16.17 19.17
C TYR A 176 -3.32 15.06 19.24
N THR A 177 -2.04 15.42 19.38
CA THR A 177 -0.95 14.44 19.43
C THR A 177 -1.07 13.50 20.64
N LEU A 178 -1.47 14.01 21.81
CA LEU A 178 -1.77 13.20 23.00
C LEU A 178 -2.93 12.22 22.72
N ALA A 179 -4.00 12.69 22.11
CA ALA A 179 -5.12 11.83 21.72
C ALA A 179 -4.68 10.73 20.72
N GLN A 180 -3.82 11.06 19.76
CA GLN A 180 -3.25 10.08 18.83
C GLN A 180 -2.38 9.06 19.56
N VAL A 181 -1.52 9.46 20.50
CA VAL A 181 -0.73 8.53 21.32
C VAL A 181 -1.64 7.60 22.12
N ALA A 182 -2.67 8.13 22.78
CA ALA A 182 -3.62 7.31 23.52
C ALA A 182 -4.36 6.30 22.63
N ARG A 183 -4.76 6.73 21.42
CA ARG A 183 -5.43 5.91 20.41
C ARG A 183 -4.51 4.83 19.86
N HIS A 184 -3.29 5.19 19.44
CA HIS A 184 -2.33 4.28 18.83
C HIS A 184 -1.60 3.39 19.82
N GLY A 185 -1.41 3.85 21.05
CA GLY A 185 -0.59 3.16 22.05
C GLY A 185 -1.05 1.75 22.42
N ARG A 186 -2.35 1.46 22.22
CA ARG A 186 -2.94 0.14 22.46
C ARG A 186 -3.12 -0.70 21.19
N ALA A 187 -2.95 -0.08 20.03
CA ALA A 187 -3.40 -0.64 18.76
C ALA A 187 -2.30 -0.81 17.72
N THR A 188 -1.15 -0.15 17.89
CA THR A 188 -0.08 -0.18 16.90
C THR A 188 1.28 -0.39 17.54
N GLY A 189 2.19 -1.02 16.80
CA GLY A 189 3.56 -1.26 17.24
C GLY A 189 4.39 0.03 17.28
N ARG A 190 5.44 0.03 18.12
CA ARG A 190 6.50 1.04 18.06
C ARG A 190 7.40 0.77 16.87
N PHE A 191 8.08 1.81 16.38
CA PHE A 191 9.08 1.69 15.32
C PHE A 191 10.24 0.76 15.74
N PRO A 192 10.70 -0.12 14.83
CA PRO A 192 10.19 -0.38 13.47
C PRO A 192 8.91 -1.25 13.50
N ALA A 193 7.86 -0.78 12.81
CA ALA A 193 6.58 -1.48 12.69
C ALA A 193 6.40 -1.98 11.24
N ALA A 194 7.18 -2.98 10.85
CA ALA A 194 7.19 -3.48 9.49
C ALA A 194 5.80 -3.90 9.01
N HIS A 195 5.34 -3.30 7.91
CA HIS A 195 4.07 -3.63 7.27
C HIS A 195 4.17 -3.53 5.74
N LEU A 196 3.56 -4.53 5.07
CA LEU A 196 3.35 -4.51 3.64
C LEU A 196 2.33 -3.42 3.30
N ARG A 197 2.62 -2.60 2.31
CA ARG A 197 1.66 -1.58 1.84
C ARG A 197 0.64 -2.21 0.90
N THR A 198 -0.58 -1.71 0.94
CA THR A 198 -1.71 -2.24 0.17
C THR A 198 -1.82 -1.68 -1.26
N ASN A 199 -0.78 -0.98 -1.74
CA ASN A 199 -0.77 -0.41 -3.08
C ASN A 199 -0.73 -1.46 -4.20
N ALA A 200 0.10 -2.51 -4.04
CA ALA A 200 0.12 -3.67 -4.92
C ALA A 200 0.74 -4.88 -4.19
N PHE A 201 0.00 -5.98 -4.08
CA PHE A 201 0.50 -7.21 -3.48
C PHE A 201 -0.23 -8.46 -3.96
N LEU A 202 0.50 -9.56 -4.08
CA LEU A 202 0.04 -10.90 -4.44
C LEU A 202 0.01 -11.79 -3.19
N ILE A 203 -1.08 -12.56 -3.03
CA ILE A 203 -1.28 -13.47 -1.91
C ILE A 203 -2.19 -14.64 -2.32
N ASP A 204 -2.07 -15.79 -1.67
CA ASP A 204 -3.04 -16.87 -1.82
C ASP A 204 -4.41 -16.39 -1.33
N ARG A 205 -5.45 -16.56 -2.17
CA ARG A 205 -6.81 -16.09 -1.88
C ARG A 205 -7.37 -16.65 -0.57
N ALA A 206 -7.21 -17.95 -0.33
CA ALA A 206 -7.68 -18.59 0.90
C ALA A 206 -7.00 -17.99 2.14
N ARG A 207 -5.70 -17.71 2.04
CA ARG A 207 -4.91 -17.07 3.10
C ARG A 207 -5.38 -15.65 3.37
N PHE A 208 -5.65 -14.87 2.32
CA PHE A 208 -6.19 -13.51 2.46
C PHE A 208 -7.57 -13.51 3.14
N LEU A 209 -8.49 -14.39 2.71
CA LEU A 209 -9.81 -14.50 3.29
C LEU A 209 -9.78 -14.89 4.79
N ALA A 210 -8.81 -15.72 5.19
CA ALA A 210 -8.61 -16.07 6.60
C ALA A 210 -8.16 -14.89 7.48
N MET A 211 -7.82 -13.73 6.91
CA MET A 211 -7.40 -12.54 7.65
C MET A 211 -8.54 -11.62 8.09
N ASP A 212 -9.79 -11.95 7.74
CA ASP A 212 -10.98 -11.18 8.13
C ASP A 212 -10.88 -9.66 7.85
N THR A 213 -10.31 -9.32 6.69
CA THR A 213 -10.13 -7.93 6.27
C THR A 213 -11.44 -7.24 5.92
N ALA A 214 -12.53 -8.00 5.72
CA ALA A 214 -13.89 -7.48 5.55
C ALA A 214 -14.37 -6.64 6.74
N ALA A 215 -13.83 -6.89 7.94
CA ALA A 215 -14.13 -6.10 9.15
C ALA A 215 -13.54 -4.69 9.14
N ALA A 216 -12.69 -4.34 8.16
CA ALA A 216 -12.05 -3.02 8.05
C ALA A 216 -13.03 -1.98 7.46
N GLN A 217 -14.05 -1.59 8.23
CA GLN A 217 -15.14 -0.69 7.79
C GLN A 217 -14.81 0.80 7.98
N THR A 218 -13.93 1.15 8.91
CA THR A 218 -13.50 2.53 9.16
C THR A 218 -12.04 2.71 8.78
N LYS A 219 -11.63 3.96 8.53
CA LYS A 219 -10.22 4.31 8.30
C LYS A 219 -9.30 3.83 9.44
N TRP A 220 -9.82 3.79 10.66
CA TRP A 220 -9.10 3.25 11.79
C TRP A 220 -8.93 1.73 11.71
N ASP A 221 -9.98 1.00 11.35
CA ASP A 221 -9.89 -0.45 11.18
C ASP A 221 -8.93 -0.82 10.06
N THR A 222 -8.99 -0.12 8.92
CA THR A 222 -8.04 -0.31 7.81
C THR A 222 -6.61 -0.09 8.30
N TYR A 223 -6.37 0.98 9.05
CA TYR A 223 -5.05 1.25 9.64
C TYR A 223 -4.55 0.10 10.54
N LEU A 224 -5.43 -0.49 11.38
CA LEU A 224 -5.08 -1.64 12.23
C LEU A 224 -4.76 -2.89 11.40
N HIS A 225 -5.42 -3.09 10.27
CA HIS A 225 -5.17 -4.20 9.35
C HIS A 225 -3.97 -3.97 8.44
N GLU A 226 -3.55 -2.73 8.21
CA GLU A 226 -2.34 -2.41 7.45
C GLU A 226 -1.07 -2.46 8.31
N SER A 227 -1.05 -1.79 9.46
CA SER A 227 0.17 -1.59 10.26
C SER A 227 0.05 -2.01 11.73
N GLY A 228 -1.13 -2.43 12.18
CA GLY A 228 -1.38 -2.90 13.54
C GLY A 228 -1.07 -4.39 13.76
N PRO A 229 -1.42 -4.91 14.94
CA PRO A 229 -1.21 -6.34 15.28
C PRO A 229 -2.08 -7.29 14.46
N ARG A 230 -3.12 -6.78 13.80
CA ARG A 230 -3.98 -7.52 12.87
C ARG A 230 -3.55 -7.35 11.42
N SER A 231 -2.45 -6.67 11.15
CA SER A 231 -1.99 -6.42 9.78
C SER A 231 -1.65 -7.72 9.06
N ILE A 232 -1.76 -7.69 7.75
CA ILE A 232 -1.33 -8.78 6.86
C ILE A 232 0.07 -9.26 7.26
N THR A 233 1.01 -8.32 7.42
CA THR A 233 2.38 -8.63 7.83
C THR A 233 2.48 -9.31 9.19
N ALA A 234 1.74 -8.81 10.19
CA ALA A 234 1.77 -9.39 11.53
C ALA A 234 1.23 -10.83 11.54
N ARG A 235 0.11 -11.06 10.85
CA ARG A 235 -0.52 -12.40 10.74
C ARG A 235 0.39 -13.39 10.00
N LEU A 236 0.99 -12.96 8.89
CA LEU A 236 1.93 -13.80 8.13
C LEU A 236 3.19 -14.11 8.92
N ARG A 237 3.68 -13.18 9.74
CA ARG A 237 4.83 -13.45 10.64
C ARG A 237 4.49 -14.47 11.73
N VAL A 238 3.30 -14.39 12.31
CA VAL A 238 2.82 -15.38 13.29
C VAL A 238 2.71 -16.77 12.65
N ALA A 239 2.30 -16.84 11.40
CA ALA A 239 2.25 -18.08 10.61
C ALA A 239 3.63 -18.56 10.10
N ALA A 240 4.72 -17.94 10.52
CA ALA A 240 6.09 -18.22 10.06
C ALA A 240 6.31 -18.06 8.55
N THR A 241 5.44 -17.36 7.85
CA THR A 241 5.52 -17.05 6.42
C THR A 241 5.48 -15.53 6.19
N PRO A 242 6.49 -14.76 6.63
CA PRO A 242 6.49 -13.31 6.48
C PRO A 242 6.38 -12.90 5.02
N PRO A 243 5.78 -11.73 4.73
CA PRO A 243 5.72 -11.23 3.37
C PRO A 243 7.11 -10.81 2.87
N VAL A 244 7.26 -10.75 1.54
CA VAL A 244 8.44 -10.18 0.89
C VAL A 244 8.06 -8.91 0.11
N VAL A 245 8.98 -7.98 0.00
CA VAL A 245 8.91 -6.86 -0.96
C VAL A 245 9.82 -7.19 -2.13
N VAL A 246 9.27 -7.05 -3.33
CA VAL A 246 9.94 -7.40 -4.59
C VAL A 246 10.24 -6.10 -5.34
N ASP A 247 11.47 -5.96 -5.79
CA ASP A 247 11.90 -4.83 -6.61
C ASP A 247 11.86 -5.14 -8.11
N ALA A 248 12.05 -4.13 -8.95
CA ALA A 248 12.04 -4.24 -10.41
C ALA A 248 13.11 -5.20 -10.99
N ARG A 249 14.11 -5.57 -10.21
CA ARG A 249 15.15 -6.55 -10.56
C ARG A 249 14.80 -7.97 -10.10
N GLY A 250 13.64 -8.16 -9.47
CA GLY A 250 13.18 -9.43 -8.94
C GLY A 250 13.80 -9.81 -7.58
N ALA A 251 14.52 -8.90 -6.93
CA ALA A 251 15.06 -9.19 -5.62
C ALA A 251 13.95 -9.13 -4.55
N ALA A 252 13.64 -10.27 -3.96
CA ALA A 252 12.66 -10.42 -2.89
C ALA A 252 13.33 -10.25 -1.52
N ARG A 253 12.89 -9.25 -0.74
CA ARG A 253 13.47 -8.95 0.58
C ARG A 253 12.47 -9.21 1.70
N ARG A 254 12.96 -9.75 2.81
CA ARG A 254 12.20 -9.96 4.05
C ARG A 254 12.01 -8.63 4.81
N PRO A 255 11.05 -8.55 5.76
CA PRO A 255 10.75 -7.31 6.49
C PRO A 255 11.95 -6.60 7.13
N GLY A 256 12.96 -7.32 7.59
CA GLY A 256 14.19 -6.75 8.16
C GLY A 256 15.10 -6.06 7.14
N ASP A 257 14.98 -6.42 5.85
CA ASP A 257 15.86 -5.97 4.77
C ASP A 257 15.16 -5.07 3.74
N TRP A 258 13.88 -4.74 3.91
CA TRP A 258 13.14 -3.92 2.96
C TRP A 258 13.81 -2.57 2.68
N HIS A 259 14.43 -1.96 3.69
CA HIS A 259 15.14 -0.70 3.57
C HIS A 259 16.35 -0.73 2.61
N ARG A 260 16.82 -1.91 2.22
CA ARG A 260 17.97 -2.06 1.30
C ARG A 260 17.60 -1.90 -0.17
N GLY A 261 16.31 -1.98 -0.51
CA GLY A 261 15.82 -1.74 -1.87
C GLY A 261 15.62 -0.25 -2.16
N ASP A 262 15.81 0.18 -3.39
CA ASP A 262 15.49 1.53 -3.85
C ASP A 262 14.02 1.61 -4.27
N VAL A 263 13.16 1.25 -3.30
CA VAL A 263 11.71 1.24 -3.44
C VAL A 263 11.09 2.36 -2.59
N PHE A 264 10.03 2.13 -1.90
CA PHE A 264 9.25 3.11 -1.16
C PHE A 264 10.10 4.05 -0.27
N PHE A 265 10.09 5.34 -0.57
CA PHE A 265 10.78 6.42 0.16
C PHE A 265 12.27 6.17 0.43
N GLN A 266 12.96 5.53 -0.52
CA GLN A 266 14.39 5.31 -0.48
C GLN A 266 15.03 5.79 -1.78
N ALA A 267 16.18 6.46 -1.68
CA ALA A 267 16.98 6.97 -2.79
C ALA A 267 16.09 7.63 -3.87
N ASP A 268 16.16 7.21 -5.12
CA ASP A 268 15.34 7.71 -6.24
C ASP A 268 14.13 6.83 -6.57
N GLN A 269 13.92 5.77 -5.80
CA GLN A 269 12.86 4.78 -6.04
C GLN A 269 12.94 4.13 -7.44
N GLU A 270 14.16 3.97 -7.99
CA GLU A 270 14.37 3.45 -9.35
C GLU A 270 13.95 2.00 -9.51
N ASP A 271 13.83 1.24 -8.41
CA ASP A 271 13.51 -0.18 -8.42
C ASP A 271 12.03 -0.48 -8.10
N LEU A 272 11.12 0.50 -8.24
CA LEU A 272 9.70 0.27 -8.02
C LEU A 272 9.07 -0.61 -9.10
N LEU A 273 8.31 -1.65 -8.70
CA LEU A 273 7.43 -2.41 -9.59
C LEU A 273 6.16 -1.64 -9.94
N VAL A 274 5.61 -0.93 -8.97
CA VAL A 274 4.35 -0.20 -9.05
C VAL A 274 4.51 1.12 -8.32
N LEU A 275 4.23 2.21 -9.02
CA LEU A 275 4.12 3.54 -8.44
C LEU A 275 2.72 3.76 -7.89
N ASP A 276 2.60 4.68 -6.95
CA ASP A 276 1.32 5.18 -6.44
C ASP A 276 1.39 6.68 -6.14
N ASN A 277 0.33 7.26 -5.60
CA ASN A 277 0.30 8.67 -5.24
C ASN A 277 1.40 9.04 -4.23
N GLN A 278 1.73 8.16 -3.28
CA GLN A 278 2.76 8.45 -2.27
C GLN A 278 4.17 8.38 -2.88
N THR A 279 4.46 7.38 -3.69
CA THR A 279 5.76 7.28 -4.37
C THR A 279 5.99 8.44 -5.33
N ARG A 280 4.95 8.89 -6.06
CA ARG A 280 5.01 10.08 -6.90
C ARG A 280 5.22 11.36 -6.08
N SER A 281 4.52 11.50 -4.94
CA SER A 281 4.73 12.63 -4.03
C SER A 281 6.16 12.69 -3.49
N TYR A 282 6.77 11.54 -3.17
CA TYR A 282 8.18 11.49 -2.76
C TYR A 282 9.11 11.92 -3.89
N THR A 283 8.88 11.44 -5.11
CA THR A 283 9.70 11.83 -6.28
C THR A 283 9.63 13.33 -6.56
N ALA A 284 8.46 13.95 -6.37
CA ALA A 284 8.24 15.38 -6.56
C ALA A 284 8.68 16.24 -5.36
N ALA A 285 8.97 15.63 -4.21
CA ALA A 285 9.28 16.33 -2.96
C ALA A 285 10.68 17.00 -3.01
N THR A 286 10.83 18.06 -2.23
CA THR A 286 12.12 18.70 -1.99
C THR A 286 13.08 17.77 -1.23
N PRO A 287 14.41 17.98 -1.28
CA PRO A 287 15.35 17.17 -0.51
C PRO A 287 15.03 17.11 0.99
N ALA A 288 14.62 18.22 1.61
CA ALA A 288 14.23 18.25 3.02
C ALA A 288 12.98 17.41 3.32
N GLN A 289 11.98 17.46 2.43
CA GLN A 289 10.78 16.63 2.56
C GLN A 289 11.09 15.15 2.35
N ARG A 290 11.96 14.80 1.40
CA ARG A 290 12.42 13.41 1.19
C ARG A 290 13.15 12.87 2.41
N GLU A 291 13.98 13.68 3.06
CA GLU A 291 14.64 13.30 4.31
C GLU A 291 13.61 12.91 5.39
N VAL A 292 12.58 13.73 5.58
CA VAL A 292 11.50 13.44 6.54
C VAL A 292 10.71 12.18 6.15
N LEU A 293 10.33 12.02 4.88
CA LEU A 293 9.58 10.85 4.41
C LEU A 293 10.40 9.56 4.55
N SER A 294 11.68 9.60 4.17
CA SER A 294 12.60 8.46 4.32
C SER A 294 12.77 8.10 5.80
N ALA A 295 12.99 9.10 6.67
CA ALA A 295 13.11 8.88 8.10
C ALA A 295 11.80 8.33 8.71
N PHE A 296 10.63 8.79 8.24
CA PHE A 296 9.34 8.26 8.66
C PHE A 296 9.17 6.79 8.28
N ALA A 297 9.57 6.41 7.06
CA ALA A 297 9.46 5.04 6.58
C ALA A 297 10.52 4.10 7.18
N TRP A 298 11.77 4.55 7.35
CA TRP A 298 12.92 3.67 7.58
C TRP A 298 13.77 4.02 8.81
N GLY A 299 13.54 5.15 9.48
CA GLY A 299 14.32 5.60 10.62
C GLY A 299 15.80 5.82 10.25
N ASP A 300 16.70 5.29 11.08
CA ASP A 300 18.16 5.42 10.87
C ASP A 300 18.67 4.65 9.63
N ALA A 301 17.85 3.81 9.01
CA ALA A 301 18.16 3.13 7.75
C ALA A 301 17.71 3.93 6.50
N ALA A 302 17.21 5.15 6.69
CA ALA A 302 16.80 6.04 5.62
C ALA A 302 17.99 6.44 4.73
N ARG A 303 17.76 6.44 3.41
CA ARG A 303 18.73 6.84 2.38
C ARG A 303 18.04 7.78 1.40
N PRO A 304 17.64 8.99 1.81
CA PRO A 304 17.05 9.95 0.89
C PRO A 304 18.10 10.39 -0.15
N ARG A 305 17.64 10.69 -1.37
CA ARG A 305 18.51 11.36 -2.35
C ARG A 305 18.86 12.75 -1.82
N ARG A 306 20.13 13.10 -1.88
CA ARG A 306 20.66 14.42 -1.51
C ARG A 306 20.53 15.42 -2.66
#